data_1e90bca1c4a96b7435ad2b78061af3b3
#
_entry.id   1e90bca1c4a96b7435ad2b78061af3b3
#
_cell.length_a   1.000
_cell.length_b   1.000
_cell.length_c   1.000
_cell.angle_alpha   90.00
_cell.angle_beta   90.00
_cell.angle_gamma   90.00
#
_symmetry.space_group_name_H-M   'P 1'
#
loop_
_entity.id
_entity.type
_entity.pdbx_description
1 polymer ?
#
loop_
_entity_poly.entity_id
_entity_poly.type
_entity_poly.pdbx_seq_one_letter_code
_entity_poly.pdbx_strand_id
1 'polypeptide(L)'
;GFGFFSNNKNNVRYPHIGIVIIGNNVEIGCNNIIDRGSMSNTIIDNNTYLDNQVHVAHNVKIGKNCIIAGQVGFAGSTTIGNNVMIGGQAGISGHLNIGDNVKIGGGSGVIDDISKNDKVMGYPAKNIKKFIKNNQ
;
A
#
# COMPACT_ATOMS: atom_id res chain seq x y z
N GLY A 1 5.58 15.05 -3.21
CA GLY A 1 5.54 13.94 -2.29
C GLY A 1 6.33 14.20 -1.02
N PHE A 2 6.20 13.32 -0.07
CA PHE A 2 6.89 13.37 1.20
C PHE A 2 8.20 12.57 1.11
N GLY A 3 9.31 13.23 1.29
CA GLY A 3 10.63 12.60 1.28
C GLY A 3 11.72 13.51 1.80
N PHE A 4 12.52 12.99 2.68
CA PHE A 4 13.63 13.72 3.29
C PHE A 4 14.71 12.74 3.75
N PHE A 5 15.90 13.26 3.98
CA PHE A 5 16.91 12.57 4.77
C PHE A 5 17.28 13.44 5.98
N SER A 6 17.64 12.79 7.05
CA SER A 6 18.07 13.49 8.26
C SER A 6 19.58 13.35 8.40
N ASN A 7 20.25 14.47 8.50
CA ASN A 7 21.56 14.50 9.12
C ASN A 7 21.34 14.85 10.61
N ASN A 8 22.27 14.59 11.48
CA ASN A 8 22.11 14.74 12.94
C ASN A 8 21.70 16.15 13.42
N LYS A 9 21.50 17.12 12.52
CA LYS A 9 21.15 18.51 12.83
C LYS A 9 19.85 18.95 12.17
N ASN A 10 19.56 18.52 10.95
CA ASN A 10 18.44 19.01 10.16
C ASN A 10 17.82 17.92 9.30
N ASN A 11 16.54 18.06 9.01
CA ASN A 11 15.88 17.34 7.94
C ASN A 11 16.09 18.09 6.63
N VAL A 12 16.56 17.38 5.63
CA VAL A 12 16.78 17.92 4.28
C VAL A 12 15.79 17.26 3.33
N ARG A 13 15.03 18.10 2.62
CA ARG A 13 14.06 17.61 1.64
C ARG A 13 14.77 16.90 0.49
N TYR A 14 14.30 15.72 0.17
CA TYR A 14 14.75 14.97 -0.99
C TYR A 14 13.98 15.43 -2.24
N PRO A 15 14.66 15.77 -3.35
CA PRO A 15 13.97 16.16 -4.59
C PRO A 15 13.27 14.96 -5.22
N HIS A 16 11.97 15.10 -5.47
CA HIS A 16 11.15 14.09 -6.13
C HIS A 16 10.90 14.50 -7.58
N ILE A 17 11.40 13.72 -8.52
CA ILE A 17 11.29 13.97 -9.97
C ILE A 17 10.39 12.98 -10.70
N GLY A 18 9.99 11.89 -10.02
CA GLY A 18 9.03 10.93 -10.55
C GLY A 18 7.62 11.53 -10.67
N ILE A 19 6.75 10.84 -11.34
CA ILE A 19 5.35 11.24 -11.56
C ILE A 19 4.39 10.22 -10.97
N VAL A 20 3.11 10.52 -11.00
CA VAL A 20 2.02 9.57 -10.74
C VAL A 20 1.48 9.09 -12.08
N ILE A 21 1.36 7.78 -12.25
CA ILE A 21 0.76 7.14 -13.42
C ILE A 21 -0.47 6.37 -12.97
N ILE A 22 -1.62 6.75 -13.54
CA ILE A 22 -2.90 6.09 -13.27
C ILE A 22 -3.38 5.43 -14.54
N GLY A 23 -3.66 4.13 -14.47
CA GLY A 23 -4.11 3.33 -15.60
C GLY A 23 -5.55 3.59 -16.01
N ASN A 24 -6.10 2.69 -16.79
CA ASN A 24 -7.46 2.77 -17.31
C ASN A 24 -8.48 2.21 -16.32
N ASN A 25 -9.68 2.77 -16.30
CA ASN A 25 -10.79 2.32 -15.45
C ASN A 25 -10.43 2.24 -13.96
N VAL A 26 -9.61 3.14 -13.49
CA VAL A 26 -9.27 3.29 -12.08
C VAL A 26 -10.31 4.18 -11.41
N GLU A 27 -10.84 3.76 -10.29
CA GLU A 27 -11.70 4.58 -9.45
C GLU A 27 -10.94 5.06 -8.23
N ILE A 28 -11.03 6.35 -7.95
CA ILE A 28 -10.39 6.98 -6.80
C ILE A 28 -11.45 7.79 -6.07
N GLY A 29 -11.76 7.39 -4.84
CA GLY A 29 -12.74 8.05 -4.00
C GLY A 29 -12.31 9.42 -3.50
N CYS A 30 -12.98 9.90 -2.48
CA CYS A 30 -12.76 11.24 -1.93
C CYS A 30 -11.55 11.29 -0.99
N ASN A 31 -10.86 12.42 -0.99
CA ASN A 31 -9.74 12.72 -0.08
C ASN A 31 -8.60 11.69 -0.13
N ASN A 32 -8.39 11.08 -1.26
CA ASN A 32 -7.22 10.25 -1.49
C ASN A 32 -5.98 11.11 -1.70
N ILE A 33 -4.87 10.67 -1.16
CA ILE A 33 -3.58 11.33 -1.31
C ILE A 33 -2.65 10.37 -2.05
N ILE A 34 -2.16 10.80 -3.20
CA ILE A 34 -1.25 10.00 -4.02
C ILE A 34 0.01 10.82 -4.26
N ASP A 35 1.10 10.41 -3.63
CA ASP A 35 2.37 11.11 -3.74
C ASP A 35 3.08 10.77 -5.06
N ARG A 36 3.71 11.76 -5.65
CA ARG A 36 4.62 11.53 -6.78
C ARG A 36 5.80 10.66 -6.38
N GLY A 37 6.39 9.99 -7.35
CA GLY A 37 7.61 9.21 -7.13
C GLY A 37 8.85 10.09 -6.88
N SER A 38 9.86 9.51 -6.27
CA SER A 38 11.17 10.14 -6.11
C SER A 38 12.01 10.00 -7.39
N MET A 39 12.77 8.94 -7.56
CA MET A 39 13.52 8.63 -8.78
C MET A 39 12.74 7.75 -9.76
N SER A 40 11.78 6.98 -9.28
CA SER A 40 10.82 6.20 -10.07
C SER A 40 9.40 6.72 -9.84
N ASN A 41 8.42 6.14 -10.54
CA ASN A 41 7.05 6.62 -10.51
C ASN A 41 6.21 5.91 -9.45
N THR A 42 5.17 6.59 -8.98
CA THR A 42 4.04 5.98 -8.25
C THR A 42 3.03 5.52 -9.29
N ILE A 43 2.57 4.29 -9.20
CA ILE A 43 1.72 3.67 -10.24
C ILE A 43 0.48 3.03 -9.61
N ILE A 44 -0.67 3.32 -10.21
CA ILE A 44 -1.93 2.61 -9.95
C ILE A 44 -2.39 2.03 -11.29
N ASP A 45 -2.37 0.71 -11.40
CA ASP A 45 -2.64 0.02 -12.65
C ASP A 45 -4.14 -0.18 -12.88
N ASN A 46 -4.49 -0.72 -14.04
CA ASN A 46 -5.84 -0.77 -14.59
C ASN A 46 -6.85 -1.46 -13.66
N ASN A 47 -8.08 -0.96 -13.67
CA ASN A 47 -9.23 -1.54 -12.95
C ASN A 47 -9.04 -1.63 -11.43
N THR A 48 -8.18 -0.84 -10.84
CA THR A 48 -7.96 -0.78 -9.40
C THR A 48 -8.84 0.30 -8.79
N TYR A 49 -9.51 -0.03 -7.72
CA TYR A 49 -10.46 0.85 -7.03
C TYR A 49 -9.96 1.20 -5.64
N LEU A 50 -9.87 2.49 -5.37
CA LEU A 50 -9.54 3.05 -4.07
C LEU A 50 -10.79 3.71 -3.48
N ASP A 51 -11.17 3.31 -2.28
CA ASP A 51 -12.20 3.98 -1.49
C ASP A 51 -11.66 5.33 -0.96
N ASN A 52 -12.30 5.91 0.02
CA ASN A 52 -11.98 7.24 0.51
C ASN A 52 -10.78 7.24 1.48
N GLN A 53 -10.05 8.37 1.50
CA GLN A 53 -8.98 8.64 2.46
C GLN A 53 -7.83 7.61 2.42
N VAL A 54 -7.55 7.03 1.27
CA VAL A 54 -6.41 6.15 1.06
C VAL A 54 -5.16 6.99 0.87
N HIS A 55 -4.08 6.63 1.54
CA HIS A 55 -2.77 7.25 1.35
C HIS A 55 -1.85 6.33 0.56
N VAL A 56 -1.44 6.79 -0.61
CA VAL A 56 -0.47 6.10 -1.47
C VAL A 56 0.83 6.93 -1.48
N ALA A 57 1.81 6.49 -0.73
CA ALA A 57 3.07 7.19 -0.61
C ALA A 57 3.93 7.08 -1.89
N HIS A 58 5.02 7.81 -1.93
CA HIS A 58 5.93 7.86 -3.06
C HIS A 58 6.42 6.47 -3.49
N ASN A 59 6.54 6.25 -4.78
CA ASN A 59 7.08 5.02 -5.37
C ASN A 59 6.26 3.74 -5.11
N VAL A 60 5.07 3.85 -4.56
CA VAL A 60 4.17 2.70 -4.41
C VAL A 60 3.67 2.27 -5.80
N LYS A 61 3.62 0.97 -6.02
CA LYS A 61 3.09 0.37 -7.24
C LYS A 61 1.94 -0.54 -6.88
N ILE A 62 0.75 -0.23 -7.36
CA ILE A 62 -0.46 -1.05 -7.15
C ILE A 62 -0.81 -1.70 -8.47
N GLY A 63 -0.93 -3.02 -8.47
CA GLY A 63 -1.26 -3.82 -9.64
C GLY A 63 -2.69 -3.67 -10.10
N LYS A 64 -3.10 -4.54 -11.02
CA LYS A 64 -4.42 -4.54 -11.66
C LYS A 64 -5.48 -5.17 -10.77
N ASN A 65 -6.73 -4.73 -10.96
CA ASN A 65 -7.91 -5.34 -10.35
C ASN A 65 -7.85 -5.39 -8.81
N CYS A 66 -7.18 -4.45 -8.17
CA CYS A 66 -7.13 -4.36 -6.72
C CYS A 66 -8.35 -3.61 -6.17
N ILE A 67 -8.76 -3.96 -4.97
CA ILE A 67 -9.80 -3.28 -4.22
C ILE A 67 -9.23 -2.85 -2.88
N ILE A 68 -9.14 -1.55 -2.66
CA ILE A 68 -8.53 -0.94 -1.50
C ILE A 68 -9.60 -0.18 -0.73
N ALA A 69 -9.92 -0.64 0.46
CA ALA A 69 -10.95 -0.02 1.29
C ALA A 69 -10.45 1.29 1.94
N GLY A 70 -11.36 1.98 2.61
CA GLY A 70 -11.11 3.31 3.17
C GLY A 70 -9.98 3.35 4.20
N GLN A 71 -9.27 4.46 4.21
CA GLN A 71 -8.20 4.75 5.17
C GLN A 71 -7.04 3.76 5.17
N VAL A 72 -6.86 2.99 4.12
CA VAL A 72 -5.65 2.17 3.94
C VAL A 72 -4.46 3.09 3.67
N GLY A 73 -3.34 2.80 4.30
CA GLY A 73 -2.08 3.51 4.09
C GLY A 73 -1.00 2.61 3.52
N PHE A 74 -0.36 3.06 2.44
CA PHE A 74 0.83 2.42 1.87
C PHE A 74 2.04 3.31 2.14
N ALA A 75 3.00 2.80 2.86
CA ALA A 75 4.29 3.46 2.99
C ALA A 75 5.12 3.33 1.70
N GLY A 76 6.11 4.19 1.56
CA GLY A 76 6.88 4.35 0.32
C GLY A 76 7.50 3.08 -0.23
N SER A 77 7.56 2.98 -1.54
CA SER A 77 8.24 1.91 -2.29
C SER A 77 7.68 0.50 -2.11
N THR A 78 6.46 0.39 -1.62
CA THR A 78 5.77 -0.90 -1.52
C THR A 78 5.18 -1.29 -2.87
N THR A 79 5.29 -2.55 -3.23
CA THR A 79 4.71 -3.13 -4.45
C THR A 79 3.56 -4.05 -4.09
N ILE A 80 2.39 -3.78 -4.66
CA ILE A 80 1.18 -4.58 -4.51
C ILE A 80 0.93 -5.32 -5.83
N GLY A 81 0.75 -6.62 -5.77
CA GLY A 81 0.44 -7.45 -6.94
C GLY A 81 -0.96 -7.21 -7.50
N ASN A 82 -1.39 -8.11 -8.37
CA ASN A 82 -2.71 -8.05 -8.99
C ASN A 82 -3.77 -8.74 -8.13
N ASN A 83 -5.02 -8.32 -8.27
CA ASN A 83 -6.17 -8.92 -7.59
C ASN A 83 -6.05 -8.93 -6.05
N VAL A 84 -5.42 -7.93 -5.48
CA VAL A 84 -5.24 -7.80 -4.03
C VAL A 84 -6.45 -7.07 -3.44
N MET A 85 -6.94 -7.58 -2.32
CA MET A 85 -8.02 -6.94 -1.56
C MET A 85 -7.51 -6.53 -0.18
N ILE A 86 -7.70 -5.28 0.19
CA ILE A 86 -7.22 -4.74 1.46
C ILE A 86 -8.39 -4.11 2.23
N GLY A 87 -8.63 -4.62 3.42
CA GLY A 87 -9.65 -4.12 4.33
C GLY A 87 -9.31 -2.74 4.90
N GLY A 88 -10.36 -2.01 5.30
CA GLY A 88 -10.21 -0.63 5.79
C GLY A 88 -9.24 -0.48 6.95
N GLN A 89 -8.57 0.66 6.99
CA GLN A 89 -7.61 1.03 8.04
C GLN A 89 -6.38 0.10 8.15
N ALA A 90 -6.12 -0.76 7.18
CA ALA A 90 -4.88 -1.51 7.14
C ALA A 90 -3.70 -0.60 6.82
N GLY A 91 -2.59 -0.82 7.49
CA GLY A 91 -1.32 -0.12 7.24
C GLY A 91 -0.29 -1.07 6.66
N ILE A 92 0.36 -0.65 5.58
CA ILE A 92 1.39 -1.45 4.90
C ILE A 92 2.73 -0.74 5.04
N SER A 93 3.69 -1.40 5.64
CA SER A 93 5.05 -0.86 5.80
C SER A 93 5.76 -0.67 4.46
N GLY A 94 6.78 0.17 4.45
CA GLY A 94 7.55 0.48 3.25
C GLY A 94 8.40 -0.67 2.72
N HIS A 95 8.69 -0.60 1.42
CA HIS A 95 9.60 -1.54 0.73
C HIS A 95 9.17 -3.01 0.78
N LEU A 96 7.88 -3.28 0.95
CA LEU A 96 7.34 -4.62 0.95
C LEU A 96 6.91 -5.05 -0.46
N ASN A 97 6.87 -6.37 -0.65
CA ASN A 97 6.28 -7.01 -1.82
C ASN A 97 5.06 -7.84 -1.38
N ILE A 98 3.90 -7.45 -1.84
CA ILE A 98 2.65 -8.14 -1.59
C ILE A 98 2.27 -8.90 -2.86
N GLY A 99 2.18 -10.22 -2.77
CA GLY A 99 1.93 -11.07 -3.94
C GLY A 99 0.53 -10.94 -4.52
N ASP A 100 0.33 -11.55 -5.69
CA ASP A 100 -0.97 -11.58 -6.34
C ASP A 100 -2.02 -12.34 -5.50
N ASN A 101 -3.27 -11.94 -5.64
CA ASN A 101 -4.42 -12.58 -4.99
C ASN A 101 -4.36 -12.59 -3.45
N VAL A 102 -3.57 -11.73 -2.85
CA VAL A 102 -3.48 -11.58 -1.39
C VAL A 102 -4.75 -10.89 -0.87
N LYS A 103 -5.20 -11.32 0.30
CA LYS A 103 -6.27 -10.65 1.04
C LYS A 103 -5.76 -10.22 2.40
N ILE A 104 -5.95 -8.94 2.72
CA ILE A 104 -5.53 -8.34 3.98
C ILE A 104 -6.77 -7.88 4.74
N GLY A 105 -6.95 -8.39 5.96
CA GLY A 105 -8.08 -8.01 6.81
C GLY A 105 -8.00 -6.56 7.28
N GLY A 106 -9.16 -5.97 7.56
CA GLY A 106 -9.22 -4.59 8.08
C GLY A 106 -8.45 -4.40 9.37
N GLY A 107 -7.87 -3.21 9.56
CA GLY A 107 -7.08 -2.87 10.73
C GLY A 107 -5.75 -3.60 10.85
N SER A 108 -5.34 -4.33 9.83
CA SER A 108 -4.08 -5.08 9.86
C SER A 108 -2.86 -4.19 9.76
N GLY A 109 -1.80 -4.53 10.49
CA GLY A 109 -0.47 -3.96 10.31
C GLY A 109 0.43 -4.94 9.58
N VAL A 110 0.77 -4.64 8.34
CA VAL A 110 1.63 -5.50 7.52
C VAL A 110 3.05 -5.00 7.61
N ILE A 111 3.94 -5.81 8.15
CA ILE A 111 5.36 -5.48 8.37
C ILE A 111 6.33 -6.34 7.57
N ASP A 112 5.82 -7.40 6.92
CA ASP A 112 6.62 -8.33 6.13
C ASP A 112 5.98 -8.55 4.75
N ASP A 113 6.77 -9.06 3.81
CA ASP A 113 6.29 -9.51 2.52
C ASP A 113 5.21 -10.58 2.68
N ILE A 114 4.25 -10.58 1.76
CA ILE A 114 3.17 -11.57 1.76
C ILE A 114 3.22 -12.34 0.45
N SER A 115 3.30 -13.66 0.55
CA SER A 115 3.31 -14.55 -0.60
C SER A 115 1.96 -14.53 -1.33
N LYS A 116 2.00 -14.76 -2.64
CA LYS A 116 0.77 -14.83 -3.46
C LYS A 116 -0.26 -15.82 -2.87
N ASN A 117 -1.52 -15.50 -3.04
CA ASN A 117 -2.67 -16.28 -2.60
C ASN A 117 -2.83 -16.40 -1.08
N ASP A 118 -2.03 -15.70 -0.29
CA ASP A 118 -2.15 -15.75 1.17
C ASP A 118 -3.22 -14.79 1.72
N LYS A 119 -3.66 -15.07 2.91
CA LYS A 119 -4.63 -14.25 3.65
C LYS A 119 -4.06 -13.92 5.02
N VAL A 120 -4.05 -12.65 5.36
CA VAL A 120 -3.46 -12.16 6.62
C VAL A 120 -4.43 -11.22 7.33
N MET A 121 -4.31 -11.14 8.65
CA MET A 121 -4.99 -10.14 9.47
C MET A 121 -4.26 -9.97 10.80
N GLY A 122 -4.56 -8.91 11.49
CA GLY A 122 -4.03 -8.60 12.80
C GLY A 122 -2.87 -7.60 12.77
N TYR A 123 -2.36 -7.30 13.95
CA TYR A 123 -1.24 -6.40 14.12
C TYR A 123 -0.20 -7.02 15.07
N PRO A 124 1.02 -7.31 14.62
CA PRO A 124 1.39 -7.41 13.21
C PRO A 124 0.54 -8.45 12.46
N ALA A 125 0.32 -8.24 11.18
CA ALA A 125 -0.50 -9.15 10.38
C ALA A 125 0.13 -10.54 10.31
N LYS A 126 -0.70 -11.55 10.52
CA LYS A 126 -0.31 -12.96 10.49
C LYS A 126 -1.14 -13.71 9.46
N ASN A 127 -0.64 -14.85 9.04
CA ASN A 127 -1.46 -15.79 8.28
C ASN A 127 -2.76 -16.07 9.06
N ILE A 128 -3.90 -16.06 8.37
CA ILE A 128 -5.21 -16.12 9.04
C ILE A 128 -5.39 -17.38 9.88
N LYS A 129 -4.85 -18.51 9.46
CA LYS A 129 -4.92 -19.76 10.23
C LYS A 129 -4.16 -19.64 11.56
N LYS A 130 -3.00 -18.98 11.53
CA LYS A 130 -2.21 -18.71 12.76
C LYS A 130 -2.92 -17.71 13.66
N PHE A 131 -3.55 -16.68 13.08
CA PHE A 131 -4.29 -15.67 13.83
C PHE A 131 -5.45 -16.32 14.61
N ILE A 132 -6.29 -17.11 13.96
CA ILE A 132 -7.44 -17.79 14.58
C ILE A 132 -6.95 -18.74 15.68
N LYS A 133 -5.92 -19.55 15.42
CA LYS A 133 -5.38 -20.49 16.40
C LYS A 133 -4.84 -19.81 17.66
N ASN A 134 -4.28 -18.62 17.53
CA ASN A 134 -3.68 -17.91 18.67
C ASN A 134 -4.69 -17.11 19.51
N ASN A 135 -5.92 -16.93 19.02
CA ASN A 135 -6.98 -16.17 19.68
C ASN A 135 -8.16 -17.04 20.14
N GLN A 136 -8.02 -18.35 20.09
CA GLN A 136 -8.91 -19.34 20.73
C GLN A 136 -8.35 -19.78 22.07
#